data_1b87a6142b59f849b538dc441f54aaea
#
_entry.id   1b87a6142b59f849b538dc441f54aaea
#
_cell.length_a   1.000
_cell.length_b   1.000
_cell.length_c   1.000
_cell.angle_alpha   90.00
_cell.angle_beta   90.00
_cell.angle_gamma   90.00
#
_symmetry.space_group_name_H-M   'P 1'
#
loop_
_entity.id
_entity.type
_entity.pdbx_description
1 polymer ?
#
loop_
_entity_poly.entity_id
_entity_poly.type
_entity_poly.pdbx_seq_one_letter_code
_entity_poly.pdbx_strand_id
1 'polypeptide(L)'
;MNRQWRLADKNNHYYHQSYNGLIVGQAYNLAHTIVWGAKIPINAAEELILGQYIEMEYAKRAIEEYWEEKDRTIEVVHEHLLSQS
;
A
#
# COMPACT_ATOMS: atom_id res chain seq x y z
N MET A 1 12.48 -2.05 6.43
CA MET A 1 12.11 -2.66 5.16
C MET A 1 11.98 -1.60 4.10
N ASN A 2 12.54 -1.86 2.92
CA ASN A 2 12.57 -0.85 1.86
C ASN A 2 11.47 -1.09 0.85
N ARG A 3 10.33 -0.48 1.10
CA ARG A 3 9.26 -0.38 0.12
C ARG A 3 9.53 0.87 -0.71
N GLN A 4 9.52 0.73 -2.01
CA GLN A 4 9.83 1.83 -2.90
C GLN A 4 8.64 2.15 -3.80
N TRP A 5 8.44 3.44 -4.04
CA TRP A 5 7.45 3.90 -4.98
C TRP A 5 8.06 4.03 -6.36
N ARG A 6 7.35 3.56 -7.37
CA ARG A 6 7.76 3.75 -8.75
C ARG A 6 6.54 3.98 -9.64
N LEU A 7 6.73 4.76 -10.67
CA LEU A 7 5.69 5.02 -11.65
C LEU A 7 5.51 3.77 -12.52
N ALA A 8 4.32 3.19 -12.46
CA ALA A 8 4.02 1.95 -13.18
C ALA A 8 3.61 2.21 -14.63
N ASP A 9 2.90 3.32 -14.87
CA ASP A 9 2.39 3.67 -16.19
C ASP A 9 2.29 5.18 -16.33
N LYS A 10 3.02 5.74 -17.29
CA LYS A 10 3.02 7.18 -17.53
C LYS A 10 1.66 7.72 -17.96
N ASN A 11 0.89 6.92 -18.68
CA ASN A 11 -0.39 7.34 -19.23
C ASN A 11 -1.52 7.28 -18.20
N ASN A 12 -1.42 6.35 -17.25
CA ASN A 12 -2.45 6.12 -16.26
C ASN A 12 -2.09 6.65 -14.87
N HIS A 13 -0.92 7.21 -14.73
CA HIS A 13 -0.46 7.79 -13.46
C HIS A 13 -0.55 6.83 -12.27
N TYR A 14 -0.16 5.58 -12.50
CA TYR A 14 -0.09 4.62 -11.41
C TYR A 14 1.26 4.71 -10.70
N TYR A 15 1.21 4.58 -9.39
CA TYR A 15 2.40 4.46 -8.56
C TYR A 15 2.31 3.18 -7.78
N HIS A 16 3.30 2.31 -7.97
CA HIS A 16 3.37 1.05 -7.24
C HIS A 16 4.38 1.14 -6.11
N GLN A 17 3.97 0.75 -4.93
CA GLN A 17 4.90 0.48 -3.86
C GLN A 17 5.31 -0.98 -3.97
N SER A 18 6.61 -1.26 -3.98
CA SER A 18 7.11 -2.62 -4.15
C SER A 18 8.03 -3.01 -2.99
N TYR A 19 8.03 -4.31 -2.70
CA TYR A 19 8.91 -4.92 -1.72
C TYR A 19 9.38 -6.26 -2.27
N ASN A 20 10.68 -6.42 -2.44
CA ASN A 20 11.28 -7.63 -3.03
C ASN A 20 10.67 -8.00 -4.38
N GLY A 21 10.40 -7.00 -5.22
CA GLY A 21 9.83 -7.22 -6.53
C GLY A 21 8.34 -7.47 -6.57
N LEU A 22 7.69 -7.54 -5.42
CA LEU A 22 6.24 -7.71 -5.34
C LEU A 22 5.55 -6.35 -5.20
N ILE A 23 4.41 -6.20 -5.86
CA ILE A 23 3.60 -5.00 -5.71
C ILE A 23 2.79 -5.15 -4.42
N VAL A 24 3.04 -4.27 -3.45
CA VAL A 24 2.38 -4.31 -2.14
C VAL A 24 1.41 -3.16 -1.93
N GLY A 25 1.27 -2.29 -2.90
CA GLY A 25 0.31 -1.19 -2.84
C GLY A 25 0.26 -0.47 -4.16
N GLN A 26 -0.89 0.14 -4.45
CA GLN A 26 -1.07 0.90 -5.68
C GLN A 26 -1.88 2.14 -5.42
N ALA A 27 -1.30 3.30 -5.75
CA ALA A 27 -2.01 4.57 -5.79
C ALA A 27 -2.31 4.84 -7.26
N TYR A 28 -3.57 5.02 -7.60
CA TYR A 28 -3.97 5.16 -9.00
C TYR A 28 -4.91 6.35 -9.17
N ASN A 29 -4.81 7.01 -10.30
CA ASN A 29 -5.69 8.11 -10.65
C ASN A 29 -6.96 7.55 -11.30
N LEU A 30 -8.11 7.98 -10.82
CA LEU A 30 -9.38 7.62 -11.45
C LEU A 30 -9.51 8.41 -12.75
N ALA A 31 -9.76 7.71 -13.84
CA ALA A 31 -9.75 8.28 -15.17
C ALA A 31 -10.57 9.56 -15.29
N HIS A 32 -9.99 10.59 -15.88
CA HIS A 32 -10.61 11.90 -16.13
C HIS A 32 -11.05 12.65 -14.86
N THR A 33 -10.44 12.33 -13.71
CA THR A 33 -10.75 13.00 -12.44
C THR A 33 -9.48 13.44 -11.74
N ILE A 34 -9.65 14.23 -10.66
CA ILE A 34 -8.55 14.58 -9.77
C ILE A 34 -8.42 13.62 -8.59
N VAL A 35 -9.24 12.57 -8.59
CA VAL A 35 -9.34 11.63 -7.46
C VAL A 35 -8.31 10.52 -7.60
N TRP A 36 -7.67 10.19 -6.49
CA TRP A 36 -6.70 9.11 -6.40
C TRP A 36 -7.24 8.02 -5.49
N GLY A 37 -7.14 6.77 -5.95
CA GLY A 37 -7.49 5.63 -5.15
C GLY A 37 -6.25 4.98 -4.54
N ALA A 38 -6.44 4.28 -3.44
CA ALA A 38 -5.38 3.50 -2.80
C ALA A 38 -5.88 2.08 -2.60
N LYS A 39 -5.11 1.11 -3.04
CA LYS A 39 -5.47 -0.30 -2.90
C LYS A 39 -4.26 -1.17 -2.59
N ILE A 40 -4.53 -2.27 -1.91
CA ILE A 40 -3.52 -3.27 -1.56
C ILE A 40 -3.89 -4.57 -2.27
N PRO A 41 -3.04 -5.08 -3.17
CA PRO A 41 -3.32 -6.39 -3.77
C PRO A 41 -3.09 -7.49 -2.72
N ILE A 42 -4.10 -8.32 -2.52
CA ILE A 42 -4.04 -9.42 -1.55
C ILE A 42 -3.62 -10.71 -2.25
N ASN A 43 -4.26 -11.00 -3.37
CA ASN A 43 -3.90 -12.13 -4.21
C ASN A 43 -4.34 -11.85 -5.64
N ALA A 44 -4.22 -12.82 -6.54
CA ALA A 44 -4.54 -12.61 -7.95
C ALA A 44 -6.00 -12.23 -8.21
N ALA A 45 -6.90 -12.55 -7.27
CA ALA A 45 -8.34 -12.32 -7.43
C ALA A 45 -8.90 -11.23 -6.52
N GLU A 46 -8.17 -10.83 -5.48
CA GLU A 46 -8.68 -9.93 -4.45
C GLU A 46 -7.78 -8.73 -4.22
N GLU A 47 -8.42 -7.59 -4.00
CA GLU A 47 -7.75 -6.33 -3.67
C GLU A 47 -8.48 -5.67 -2.49
N LEU A 48 -7.72 -5.06 -1.60
CA LEU A 48 -8.29 -4.27 -0.50
C LEU A 48 -8.27 -2.80 -0.92
N ILE A 49 -9.44 -2.19 -0.99
CA ILE A 49 -9.57 -0.77 -1.31
C ILE A 49 -9.49 0.02 0.00
N LEU A 50 -8.48 0.87 0.14
CA LEU A 50 -8.31 1.68 1.34
C LEU A 50 -9.16 2.94 1.33
N GLY A 51 -9.33 3.55 0.16
CA GLY A 51 -10.13 4.76 0.06
C GLY A 51 -9.83 5.55 -1.20
N GLN A 52 -10.42 6.74 -1.26
CA GLN A 52 -10.24 7.69 -2.35
C GLN A 52 -9.82 9.04 -1.77
N TYR A 53 -8.91 9.73 -2.45
CA TYR A 53 -8.27 10.94 -1.95
C TYR A 53 -8.16 11.97 -3.08
N ILE A 54 -8.10 13.24 -2.71
CA ILE A 54 -8.00 14.31 -3.70
C ILE A 54 -6.57 14.55 -4.18
N GLU A 55 -5.59 13.95 -3.50
CA GLU A 55 -4.18 14.08 -3.90
C GLU A 55 -3.49 12.72 -3.84
N MET A 56 -2.56 12.50 -4.76
CA MET A 56 -1.76 11.28 -4.82
C MET A 56 -1.02 11.02 -3.51
N GLU A 57 -0.49 12.06 -2.88
CA GLU A 57 0.29 11.92 -1.65
C GLU A 57 -0.54 11.33 -0.52
N TYR A 58 -1.81 11.65 -0.44
CA TYR A 58 -2.70 11.08 0.56
C TYR A 58 -2.98 9.60 0.29
N ALA A 59 -3.14 9.23 -0.97
CA ALA A 59 -3.32 7.83 -1.35
C ALA A 59 -2.08 7.01 -1.01
N LYS A 60 -0.90 7.53 -1.31
CA LYS A 60 0.37 6.87 -0.98
C LYS A 60 0.55 6.71 0.52
N ARG A 61 0.22 7.76 1.27
CA ARG A 61 0.32 7.74 2.73
C ARG A 61 -0.61 6.68 3.35
N ALA A 62 -1.82 6.54 2.81
CA ALA A 62 -2.75 5.52 3.29
C ALA A 62 -2.16 4.12 3.17
N ILE A 63 -1.48 3.84 2.05
CA ILE A 63 -0.83 2.56 1.83
C ILE A 63 0.35 2.37 2.79
N GLU A 64 1.17 3.40 2.97
CA GLU A 64 2.29 3.35 3.90
C GLU A 64 1.83 3.10 5.33
N GLU A 65 0.79 3.81 5.78
CA GLU A 65 0.24 3.62 7.12
C GLU A 65 -0.35 2.23 7.32
N TYR A 66 -0.98 1.67 6.28
CA TYR A 66 -1.49 0.30 6.33
C TYR A 66 -0.36 -0.68 6.66
N TRP A 67 0.77 -0.59 5.97
CA TRP A 67 1.88 -1.50 6.17
C TRP A 67 2.60 -1.24 7.49
N GLU A 68 2.73 0.02 7.90
CA GLU A 68 3.31 0.36 9.20
C GLU A 68 2.53 -0.28 10.33
N GLU A 69 1.22 -0.21 10.27
CA GLU A 69 0.35 -0.81 11.29
C GLU A 69 0.43 -2.34 11.27
N LYS A 70 0.49 -2.94 10.09
CA LYS A 70 0.66 -4.39 9.96
C LYS A 70 2.00 -4.85 10.52
N ASP A 71 3.06 -4.14 10.18
CA ASP A 71 4.40 -4.46 10.69
C ASP A 71 4.45 -4.35 12.22
N ARG A 72 3.83 -3.32 12.76
CA ARG A 72 3.75 -3.13 14.21
C ARG A 72 2.99 -4.26 14.89
N THR A 73 1.88 -4.69 14.32
CA THR A 73 1.08 -5.79 14.84
C THR A 73 1.89 -7.08 14.86
N ILE A 74 2.63 -7.36 13.79
CA ILE A 74 3.48 -8.54 13.70
C ILE A 74 4.56 -8.51 14.78
N GLU A 75 5.21 -7.37 14.99
CA GLU A 75 6.22 -7.20 16.03
C GLU A 75 5.67 -7.45 17.43
N VAL A 76 4.49 -6.90 17.73
CA VAL A 76 3.84 -7.07 19.04
C VAL A 76 3.51 -8.54 19.28
N VAL A 77 2.95 -9.22 18.29
CA VAL A 77 2.63 -10.65 18.41
C VAL A 77 3.89 -11.46 18.62
N HIS A 78 4.95 -11.17 17.88
CA HIS A 78 6.22 -11.88 18.00
C HIS A 78 6.82 -11.71 19.40
N GLU A 79 6.85 -10.48 19.93
CA GLU A 79 7.34 -10.21 21.27
C GLU A 79 6.52 -10.95 22.33
N HIS A 80 5.20 -10.99 22.17
CA HIS A 80 4.31 -11.69 23.10
C HIS A 80 4.61 -13.20 23.12
N LEU A 81 4.82 -13.81 21.96
CA LEU A 81 5.16 -15.21 21.86
C LEU A 81 6.51 -15.52 22.51
N LEU A 82 7.50 -14.64 22.32
CA LEU A 82 8.82 -14.81 22.92
C LEU A 82 8.75 -14.70 24.45
N SER A 83 7.91 -13.80 24.97
CA SER A 83 7.79 -13.61 26.41
C SER A 83 7.09 -14.76 27.12
N GLN A 84 6.38 -15.61 26.39
CA GLN A 84 5.69 -16.77 26.95
C GLN A 84 6.53 -18.05 26.93
N SER A 85 7.66 -17.99 26.26
CA SER A 85 8.57 -19.11 26.22
C SER A 85 9.64 -19.01 27.31
#